data_df65be806e63335c3d58ca719bf4726f
#
_entry.id   df65be806e63335c3d58ca719bf4726f
#
_cell.length_a   1.000
_cell.length_b   1.000
_cell.length_c   1.000
_cell.angle_alpha   90.00
_cell.angle_beta   90.00
_cell.angle_gamma   90.00
#
_symmetry.space_group_name_H-M   'P 1'
#
loop_
_entity.id
_entity.type
_entity.pdbx_description
1 polymer ?
#
loop_
_entity_poly.entity_id
_entity_poly.type
_entity_poly.pdbx_seq_one_letter_code
_entity_poly.pdbx_strand_id
1 'polypeptide(L)'
;MTTVSVRYIADDVDAAVAFYVERLGFDVEMRPAPGFAMLSRGDLRLLLNQPGAGGAGQPAGGRTPEPGGWNRIQLQVSDLEADVETLRAAGASFRGELVTGKGGSQILVEDPSGNPVELFQPAG
;
A
#
# COMPACT_ATOMS: atom_id res chain seq x y z
N MET A 1 -16.90 19.38 1.48
CA MET A 1 -16.33 18.22 0.79
C MET A 1 -15.70 17.26 1.80
N THR A 2 -15.98 15.98 1.69
CA THR A 2 -15.48 14.98 2.61
C THR A 2 -14.23 14.31 2.03
N THR A 3 -13.16 14.26 2.82
CA THR A 3 -11.94 13.55 2.43
C THR A 3 -11.94 12.17 3.05
N VAL A 4 -11.62 11.16 2.24
CA VAL A 4 -11.49 9.78 2.70
C VAL A 4 -10.04 9.37 2.58
N SER A 5 -9.49 8.80 3.66
CA SER A 5 -8.12 8.30 3.70
C SER A 5 -8.11 6.86 4.15
N VAL A 6 -7.09 6.13 3.72
CA VAL A 6 -6.83 4.75 4.16
C VAL A 6 -5.55 4.78 4.99
N ARG A 7 -5.54 4.06 6.10
CA ARG A 7 -4.35 3.96 6.94
C ARG A 7 -3.77 2.55 6.87
N TYR A 8 -2.48 2.48 6.63
CA TYR A 8 -1.71 1.25 6.75
C TYR A 8 -0.71 1.40 7.90
N ILE A 9 -0.58 0.35 8.69
CA ILE A 9 0.46 0.29 9.72
C ILE A 9 1.71 -0.25 9.04
N ALA A 10 2.85 0.40 9.27
CA ALA A 10 4.12 0.03 8.68
C ALA A 10 5.18 -0.06 9.77
N ASP A 11 5.91 -1.17 9.81
CA ASP A 11 6.99 -1.36 10.80
C ASP A 11 8.13 -0.38 10.58
N ASP A 12 8.37 -0.01 9.32
CA ASP A 12 9.40 0.94 8.91
C ASP A 12 8.76 1.91 7.92
N VAL A 13 8.41 3.11 8.39
CA VAL A 13 7.75 4.11 7.55
C VAL A 13 8.66 4.59 6.43
N ASP A 14 9.99 4.70 6.66
CA ASP A 14 10.92 5.10 5.60
C ASP A 14 10.92 4.10 4.45
N ALA A 15 10.99 2.82 4.76
CA ALA A 15 10.94 1.76 3.75
C ALA A 15 9.59 1.74 3.02
N ALA A 16 8.49 1.95 3.75
CA ALA A 16 7.16 2.00 3.15
C ALA A 16 7.04 3.18 2.19
N VAL A 17 7.49 4.38 2.60
CA VAL A 17 7.45 5.56 1.73
C VAL A 17 8.24 5.31 0.44
N ALA A 18 9.45 4.75 0.55
CA ALA A 18 10.26 4.44 -0.62
C ALA A 18 9.53 3.48 -1.57
N PHE A 19 8.90 2.45 -1.04
CA PHE A 19 8.15 1.48 -1.84
C PHE A 19 6.98 2.14 -2.58
N TYR A 20 6.13 2.85 -1.86
CA TYR A 20 4.95 3.46 -2.47
C TYR A 20 5.31 4.55 -3.49
N VAL A 21 6.32 5.36 -3.19
CA VAL A 21 6.75 6.43 -4.09
C VAL A 21 7.48 5.87 -5.30
N GLU A 22 8.49 5.03 -5.09
CA GLU A 22 9.36 4.57 -6.17
C GLU A 22 8.74 3.44 -7.00
N ARG A 23 7.89 2.59 -6.40
CA ARG A 23 7.36 1.41 -7.07
C ARG A 23 5.90 1.55 -7.48
N LEU A 24 5.10 2.33 -6.75
CA LEU A 24 3.66 2.43 -7.01
C LEU A 24 3.19 3.83 -7.40
N GLY A 25 4.11 4.78 -7.61
CA GLY A 25 3.77 6.09 -8.17
C GLY A 25 3.03 7.04 -7.22
N PHE A 26 3.23 6.89 -5.92
CA PHE A 26 2.66 7.82 -4.94
C PHE A 26 3.53 9.07 -4.80
N ASP A 27 2.88 10.16 -4.39
CA ASP A 27 3.56 11.40 -4.02
C ASP A 27 3.52 11.57 -2.50
N VAL A 28 4.56 12.21 -1.95
CA VAL A 28 4.58 12.55 -0.53
C VAL A 28 3.84 13.87 -0.32
N GLU A 29 2.77 13.85 0.49
CA GLU A 29 2.04 15.05 0.87
C GLU A 29 2.64 15.70 2.10
N MET A 30 2.98 14.91 3.12
CA MET A 30 3.67 15.41 4.30
C MET A 30 4.34 14.28 5.09
N ARG A 31 5.43 14.64 5.77
CA ARG A 31 6.18 13.74 6.68
C ARG A 31 6.63 14.52 7.90
N PRO A 32 5.72 14.86 8.82
CA PRO A 32 6.06 15.72 9.97
C PRO A 32 6.93 15.04 11.02
N ALA A 33 6.96 13.71 11.03
CA ALA A 33 7.71 12.94 12.03
C ALA A 33 8.16 11.60 11.42
N PRO A 34 9.23 10.98 11.96
CA PRO A 34 9.75 9.73 11.41
C PRO A 34 8.75 8.56 11.38
N GLY A 35 7.82 8.51 12.30
CA GLY A 35 6.85 7.41 12.39
C GLY A 35 5.54 7.64 11.65
N PHE A 36 5.43 8.71 10.86
CA PHE A 36 4.21 9.06 10.16
C PHE A 36 4.50 9.67 8.79
N ALA A 37 3.71 9.28 7.80
CA ALA A 37 3.74 9.90 6.48
C ALA A 37 2.33 9.92 5.88
N MET A 38 2.05 10.94 5.08
CA MET A 38 0.85 11.03 4.27
C MET A 38 1.25 11.06 2.82
N LEU A 39 0.74 10.11 2.05
CA LEU A 39 0.99 9.98 0.62
C LEU A 39 -0.31 10.12 -0.15
N SER A 40 -0.21 10.40 -1.45
CA SER A 40 -1.38 10.45 -2.32
C SER A 40 -1.09 9.83 -3.69
N ARG A 41 -2.12 9.26 -4.30
CA ARG A 41 -2.11 8.81 -5.69
C ARG A 41 -3.52 8.94 -6.23
N GLY A 42 -3.71 9.83 -7.21
CA GLY A 42 -5.06 10.18 -7.67
C GLY A 42 -5.89 10.71 -6.50
N ASP A 43 -7.08 10.19 -6.31
CA ASP A 43 -7.97 10.58 -5.23
C ASP A 43 -7.68 9.87 -3.90
N LEU A 44 -6.76 8.90 -3.91
CA LEU A 44 -6.42 8.15 -2.71
C LEU A 44 -5.42 8.91 -1.86
N ARG A 45 -5.74 9.03 -0.57
CA ARG A 45 -4.81 9.50 0.45
C ARG A 45 -4.45 8.31 1.34
N LEU A 46 -3.16 8.00 1.41
CA LEU A 46 -2.65 6.89 2.19
C LEU A 46 -1.86 7.42 3.38
N LEU A 47 -2.27 7.03 4.58
CA LEU A 47 -1.59 7.40 5.82
C LEU A 47 -0.78 6.21 6.30
N LEU A 48 0.50 6.43 6.61
CA LEU A 48 1.41 5.39 7.10
C LEU A 48 1.82 5.73 8.52
N ASN A 49 1.57 4.81 9.46
CA ASN A 49 1.97 4.97 10.85
C ASN A 49 2.78 3.75 11.31
N GLN A 50 3.87 4.03 11.99
CA GLN A 50 4.61 3.00 12.71
C GLN A 50 3.87 2.66 14.00
N PRO A 51 3.89 1.39 14.46
CA PRO A 51 3.31 1.04 15.76
C PRO A 51 3.90 1.93 16.86
N GLY A 52 3.03 2.48 17.71
CA GLY A 52 3.43 3.38 18.77
C GLY A 52 3.59 4.84 18.37
N ALA A 53 3.56 5.16 17.09
CA ALA A 53 3.75 6.53 16.61
C ALA A 53 2.41 7.24 16.42
N GLY A 54 2.27 8.41 17.02
CA GLY A 54 1.06 9.22 16.95
C GLY A 54 -0.15 8.52 17.58
N GLY A 55 -1.32 9.12 17.43
CA GLY A 55 -2.55 8.54 17.97
C GLY A 55 -2.93 7.23 17.29
N ALA A 56 -2.69 7.13 15.99
CA ALA A 56 -3.07 5.95 15.21
C ALA A 56 -2.17 4.73 15.49
N GLY A 57 -0.97 4.94 16.01
CA GLY A 57 -0.07 3.84 16.38
C GLY A 57 -0.29 3.32 17.79
N GLN A 58 -1.16 3.94 18.58
CA GLN A 58 -1.39 3.55 19.96
C GLN A 58 -2.23 2.28 20.07
N PRO A 59 -2.01 1.47 21.13
CA PRO A 59 -2.85 0.30 21.37
C PRO A 59 -4.33 0.67 21.51
N ALA A 60 -5.19 -0.19 21.02
CA ALA A 60 -6.63 -0.04 21.14
C ALA A 60 -7.25 -1.40 21.46
N GLY A 61 -8.16 -1.44 22.43
CA GLY A 61 -8.79 -2.70 22.84
C GLY A 61 -7.79 -3.73 23.35
N GLY A 62 -6.69 -3.29 23.96
CA GLY A 62 -5.65 -4.18 24.47
C GLY A 62 -4.72 -4.77 23.39
N ARG A 63 -4.83 -4.29 22.15
CA ARG A 63 -4.02 -4.78 21.03
C ARG A 63 -3.20 -3.66 20.41
N THR A 64 -1.96 -3.93 20.08
CA THR A 64 -1.09 -2.99 19.37
C THR A 64 -1.35 -3.11 17.87
N PRO A 65 -1.51 -1.97 17.15
CA PRO A 65 -1.63 -2.02 15.70
C PRO A 65 -0.43 -2.72 15.06
N GLU A 66 -0.70 -3.57 14.07
CA GLU A 66 0.34 -4.29 13.34
C GLU A 66 0.00 -4.35 11.85
N PRO A 67 1.00 -4.47 10.96
CA PRO A 67 0.76 -4.57 9.52
C PRO A 67 0.25 -5.95 9.13
N GLY A 68 -0.19 -6.07 7.87
CA GLY A 68 -0.66 -7.32 7.28
C GLY A 68 -2.17 -7.35 7.10
N GLY A 69 -2.73 -8.54 7.20
CA GLY A 69 -4.17 -8.74 7.00
C GLY A 69 -4.55 -8.88 5.53
N TRP A 70 -5.84 -8.78 5.22
CA TRP A 70 -6.39 -8.97 3.88
C TRP A 70 -7.08 -7.74 3.31
N ASN A 71 -7.45 -6.78 4.13
CA ASN A 71 -7.99 -5.52 3.66
C ASN A 71 -6.91 -4.77 2.90
N ARG A 72 -7.26 -4.22 1.75
CA ARG A 72 -6.26 -3.60 0.89
C ARG A 72 -6.85 -2.53 0.00
N ILE A 73 -5.97 -1.62 -0.40
CA ILE A 73 -6.28 -0.68 -1.47
C ILE A 73 -6.17 -1.39 -2.81
N GLN A 74 -6.95 -0.94 -3.78
CA GLN A 74 -6.84 -1.40 -5.16
C GLN A 74 -6.34 -0.25 -6.02
N LEU A 75 -5.29 -0.51 -6.79
CA LEU A 75 -4.74 0.44 -7.75
C LEU A 75 -5.01 -0.10 -9.15
N GLN A 76 -5.73 0.68 -9.95
CA GLN A 76 -5.96 0.30 -11.33
C GLN A 76 -4.75 0.63 -12.18
N VAL A 77 -4.34 -0.33 -13.00
CA VAL A 77 -3.17 -0.19 -13.87
C VAL A 77 -3.57 -0.52 -15.31
N SER A 78 -2.78 -0.05 -16.28
CA SER A 78 -3.07 -0.26 -17.70
C SER A 78 -2.36 -1.47 -18.29
N ASP A 79 -1.25 -1.91 -17.67
CA ASP A 79 -0.49 -3.07 -18.14
C ASP A 79 0.03 -3.85 -16.92
N LEU A 80 -0.81 -4.73 -16.42
CA LEU A 80 -0.53 -5.48 -15.20
C LEU A 80 0.69 -6.39 -15.34
N GLU A 81 0.83 -7.06 -16.48
CA GLU A 81 1.95 -7.98 -16.70
C GLU A 81 3.29 -7.23 -16.67
N ALA A 82 3.35 -6.07 -17.31
CA ALA A 82 4.56 -5.25 -17.31
C ALA A 82 4.87 -4.73 -15.89
N ASP A 83 3.86 -4.30 -15.16
CA ASP A 83 4.05 -3.82 -13.79
C ASP A 83 4.53 -4.93 -12.85
N VAL A 84 3.98 -6.13 -12.98
CA VAL A 84 4.41 -7.29 -12.20
C VAL A 84 5.88 -7.62 -12.50
N GLU A 85 6.27 -7.61 -13.77
CA GLU A 85 7.64 -7.89 -14.18
C GLU A 85 8.61 -6.86 -13.59
N THR A 86 8.26 -5.58 -13.66
CA THR A 86 9.07 -4.50 -13.09
C THR A 86 9.21 -4.64 -11.58
N LEU A 87 8.10 -4.95 -10.89
CA LEU A 87 8.11 -5.13 -9.44
C LEU A 87 8.93 -6.36 -9.03
N ARG A 88 8.82 -7.47 -9.75
CA ARG A 88 9.64 -8.67 -9.48
C ARG A 88 11.12 -8.36 -9.64
N ALA A 89 11.50 -7.66 -10.70
CA ALA A 89 12.88 -7.28 -10.94
C ALA A 89 13.42 -6.37 -9.84
N ALA A 90 12.55 -5.59 -9.20
CA ALA A 90 12.91 -4.72 -8.08
C ALA A 90 12.92 -5.44 -6.73
N GLY A 91 12.61 -6.73 -6.69
CA GLY A 91 12.64 -7.53 -5.48
C GLY A 91 11.34 -7.50 -4.68
N ALA A 92 10.24 -7.01 -5.23
CA ALA A 92 8.96 -6.99 -4.53
C ALA A 92 8.43 -8.39 -4.28
N SER A 93 7.73 -8.56 -3.16
CA SER A 93 7.07 -9.82 -2.80
C SER A 93 5.62 -9.79 -3.23
N PHE A 94 5.11 -10.94 -3.63
CA PHE A 94 3.71 -11.09 -4.03
C PHE A 94 3.04 -12.12 -3.14
N ARG A 95 1.73 -11.92 -2.93
CA ARG A 95 0.90 -12.86 -2.19
C ARG A 95 0.05 -13.60 -3.22
N GLY A 96 0.54 -14.76 -3.66
CA GLY A 96 -0.12 -15.57 -4.68
C GLY A 96 0.21 -15.18 -6.12
N GLU A 97 -0.56 -15.72 -7.03
CA GLU A 97 -0.35 -15.56 -8.47
C GLU A 97 -1.35 -14.57 -9.06
N LEU A 98 -1.09 -14.16 -10.30
CA LEU A 98 -2.01 -13.34 -11.08
C LEU A 98 -3.28 -14.14 -11.36
N VAL A 99 -4.43 -13.55 -11.06
CA VAL A 99 -5.74 -14.16 -11.24
C VAL A 99 -6.49 -13.40 -12.32
N THR A 100 -7.04 -14.11 -13.30
CA THR A 100 -7.86 -13.52 -14.36
C THR A 100 -9.30 -13.98 -14.22
N GLY A 101 -10.22 -13.04 -14.20
CA GLY A 101 -11.64 -13.30 -14.15
C GLY A 101 -12.39 -12.48 -15.21
N LYS A 102 -13.71 -12.44 -15.12
CA LYS A 102 -14.52 -11.72 -16.09
C LYS A 102 -14.31 -10.22 -16.03
N GLY A 103 -14.09 -9.67 -14.83
CA GLY A 103 -13.91 -8.23 -14.62
C GLY A 103 -12.54 -7.71 -14.98
N GLY A 104 -11.54 -8.58 -15.06
CA GLY A 104 -10.16 -8.22 -15.33
C GLY A 104 -9.17 -9.13 -14.66
N SER A 105 -7.96 -8.65 -14.51
CA SER A 105 -6.86 -9.41 -13.89
C SER A 105 -6.33 -8.67 -12.67
N GLN A 106 -5.87 -9.42 -11.68
CA GLN A 106 -5.36 -8.84 -10.44
C GLN A 106 -4.27 -9.69 -9.80
N ILE A 107 -3.47 -9.04 -8.97
CA ILE A 107 -2.45 -9.70 -8.15
C ILE A 107 -2.26 -8.87 -6.89
N LEU A 108 -1.82 -9.50 -5.81
CA LEU A 108 -1.49 -8.80 -4.58
C LEU A 108 0.03 -8.67 -4.45
N VAL A 109 0.52 -7.43 -4.45
CA VAL A 109 1.90 -7.13 -4.09
C VAL A 109 1.93 -6.75 -2.62
N GLU A 110 2.99 -7.14 -1.91
CA GLU A 110 3.16 -6.78 -0.50
C GLU A 110 4.12 -5.62 -0.37
N ASP A 111 3.77 -4.66 0.49
CA ASP A 111 4.70 -3.60 0.84
C ASP A 111 5.80 -4.14 1.76
N PRO A 112 6.83 -3.35 2.13
CA PRO A 112 7.92 -3.85 2.98
C PRO A 112 7.50 -4.37 4.35
N SER A 113 6.31 -4.01 4.83
CA SER A 113 5.78 -4.48 6.12
C SER A 113 4.81 -5.66 5.95
N GLY A 114 4.60 -6.15 4.72
CA GLY A 114 3.68 -7.25 4.44
C GLY A 114 2.23 -6.82 4.26
N ASN A 115 1.94 -5.54 4.10
CA ASN A 115 0.59 -5.09 3.79
C ASN A 115 0.27 -5.36 2.32
N PRO A 116 -0.91 -5.92 2.01
CA PRO A 116 -1.27 -6.21 0.63
C PRO A 116 -1.74 -4.96 -0.10
N VAL A 117 -1.36 -4.87 -1.38
CA VAL A 117 -1.88 -3.89 -2.32
C VAL A 117 -2.34 -4.67 -3.54
N GLU A 118 -3.59 -4.47 -3.95
CA GLU A 118 -4.13 -5.12 -5.13
C GLU A 118 -3.87 -4.26 -6.36
N LEU A 119 -3.19 -4.85 -7.35
CA LEU A 119 -3.03 -4.23 -8.66
C LEU A 119 -4.07 -4.85 -9.58
N PHE A 120 -4.86 -4.02 -10.23
CA PHE A 120 -6.00 -4.47 -11.02
C PHE A 120 -5.99 -3.84 -12.41
N GLN A 121 -6.13 -4.69 -13.42
CA GLN A 121 -6.32 -4.25 -14.80
C GLN A 121 -7.70 -4.68 -15.26
N PRO A 122 -8.59 -3.72 -15.59
CA PRO A 122 -9.93 -4.07 -16.07
C PRO A 122 -9.88 -4.87 -17.37
N ALA A 123 -10.86 -5.72 -17.58
CA ALA A 123 -11.03 -6.44 -18.84
C ALA A 123 -11.30 -5.43 -19.96
N GLY A 124 -10.69 -5.67 -21.07
CA GLY A 124 -10.62 -4.86 -22.25
C GLY A 124 -11.69 -4.22 -22.97
#